data_e061164b6c328ab2e79fc2e9d2db8967
#
_entry.id   e061164b6c328ab2e79fc2e9d2db8967
#
_cell.length_a   1.000
_cell.length_b   1.000
_cell.length_c   1.000
_cell.angle_alpha   90.00
_cell.angle_beta   90.00
_cell.angle_gamma   90.00
#
_symmetry.space_group_name_H-M   'P 1'
#
loop_
_entity.id
_entity.type
_entity.pdbx_description
1 polymer ?
#
loop_
_entity_poly.entity_id
_entity_poly.type
_entity_poly.pdbx_seq_one_letter_code
_entity_poly.pdbx_strand_id
1 'polypeptide(L)'
;MKKWLSSPYVLWSILFIVFPLFLVLYFSFTAGDTNVHFTLDNYKVLMQPLYLKVFMRSINLALVSTVICLIVGYPMAMILADKEINKTGIAVLLFVVPMWMNFLLRTYSWIAILGKNGFINTLLQNLGLPKLNLLYNSGAIILGMVYNFLPFMVLPIYTVLSKMDKSLIEAASDLGANKVTIFKKVIFPLSLPGVMSGITMVFMPAVSTFVISRLLGGGQYTLLGNLVEQQFLVTGDWHFGSSISIVMMILILISMLIMTKFDGEKAGGGGLW
;
A
#
# COMPACT_ATOMS: atom_id res chain seq x y z
N MET A 1 6.49 -36.54 17.20
CA MET A 1 5.54 -36.70 16.07
C MET A 1 5.11 -35.41 15.39
N LYS A 2 5.20 -34.20 15.99
CA LYS A 2 4.77 -32.93 15.36
C LYS A 2 5.68 -32.41 14.23
N LYS A 3 6.95 -32.79 14.14
CA LYS A 3 7.90 -32.29 13.13
C LYS A 3 7.63 -32.80 11.70
N TRP A 4 6.99 -33.96 11.54
CA TRP A 4 6.68 -34.54 10.23
C TRP A 4 5.43 -33.93 9.57
N LEU A 5 4.51 -33.37 10.36
CA LEU A 5 3.30 -32.71 9.83
C LEU A 5 3.60 -31.35 9.17
N SER A 6 4.71 -30.69 9.54
CA SER A 6 5.15 -29.44 8.91
C SER A 6 6.05 -29.66 7.68
N SER A 7 6.51 -30.89 7.42
CA SER A 7 7.42 -31.22 6.31
C SER A 7 6.87 -30.83 4.93
N PRO A 8 5.60 -31.11 4.56
CA PRO A 8 5.06 -30.72 3.25
C PRO A 8 5.02 -29.18 3.09
N TYR A 9 4.69 -28.45 4.16
CA TYR A 9 4.67 -26.99 4.14
C TYR A 9 6.08 -26.41 3.97
N VAL A 10 7.07 -26.97 4.70
CA VAL A 10 8.47 -26.53 4.58
C VAL A 10 9.00 -26.79 3.17
N LEU A 11 8.74 -27.99 2.60
CA LEU A 11 9.14 -28.32 1.24
C LEU A 11 8.51 -27.36 0.22
N TRP A 12 7.21 -27.09 0.35
CA TRP A 12 6.50 -26.14 -0.48
C TRP A 12 7.09 -24.73 -0.35
N SER A 13 7.36 -24.27 0.86
CA SER A 13 7.95 -22.95 1.09
C SER A 13 9.35 -22.82 0.51
N ILE A 14 10.18 -23.85 0.62
CA ILE A 14 11.51 -23.88 0.02
C ILE A 14 11.41 -23.78 -1.51
N LEU A 15 10.53 -24.58 -2.13
CA LEU A 15 10.41 -24.66 -3.59
C LEU A 15 9.79 -23.39 -4.20
N PHE A 16 8.76 -22.82 -3.57
CA PHE A 16 7.98 -21.73 -4.17
C PHE A 16 8.30 -20.35 -3.60
N ILE A 17 8.99 -20.25 -2.48
CA ILE A 17 9.36 -18.97 -1.88
C ILE A 17 10.88 -18.80 -1.87
N VAL A 18 11.60 -19.72 -1.21
CA VAL A 18 13.05 -19.55 -0.99
C VAL A 18 13.83 -19.67 -2.30
N PHE A 19 13.51 -20.67 -3.12
CA PHE A 19 14.21 -20.89 -4.38
C PHE A 19 14.05 -19.74 -5.38
N PRO A 20 12.85 -19.19 -5.66
CA PRO A 20 12.72 -18.00 -6.52
C PRO A 20 13.43 -16.77 -5.95
N LEU A 21 13.36 -16.53 -4.63
CA LEU A 21 14.09 -15.42 -4.01
C LEU A 21 15.60 -15.58 -4.14
N PHE A 22 16.10 -16.80 -4.01
CA PHE A 22 17.51 -17.10 -4.24
C PHE A 22 17.92 -16.85 -5.70
N LEU A 23 17.07 -17.21 -6.66
CA LEU A 23 17.32 -16.91 -8.09
C LEU A 23 17.36 -15.39 -8.34
N VAL A 24 16.43 -14.63 -7.80
CA VAL A 24 16.46 -13.17 -7.91
C VAL A 24 17.72 -12.59 -7.28
N LEU A 25 18.13 -13.10 -6.12
CA LEU A 25 19.38 -12.70 -5.48
C LEU A 25 20.60 -13.04 -6.36
N TYR A 26 20.65 -14.23 -6.92
CA TYR A 26 21.72 -14.67 -7.81
C TYR A 26 21.82 -13.80 -9.05
N PHE A 27 20.70 -13.59 -9.76
CA PHE A 27 20.69 -12.74 -10.96
C PHE A 27 21.05 -11.29 -10.65
N SER A 28 20.70 -10.76 -9.48
CA SER A 28 21.00 -9.37 -9.12
C SER A 28 22.49 -9.07 -9.02
N PHE A 29 23.32 -10.09 -8.71
CA PHE A 29 24.77 -9.99 -8.60
C PHE A 29 25.53 -10.55 -9.81
N THR A 30 24.82 -10.93 -10.86
CA THR A 30 25.44 -11.49 -12.06
C THR A 30 25.09 -10.67 -13.30
N ALA A 31 25.90 -10.79 -14.35
CA ALA A 31 25.62 -10.25 -15.69
C ALA A 31 26.14 -11.23 -16.76
N GLY A 32 25.56 -11.14 -17.96
CA GLY A 32 25.92 -11.92 -19.15
C GLY A 32 25.05 -13.15 -19.36
N ASP A 33 24.54 -13.32 -20.58
CA ASP A 33 23.66 -14.44 -20.95
C ASP A 33 24.43 -15.74 -21.20
N THR A 34 25.61 -15.64 -21.81
CA THR A 34 26.46 -16.84 -22.15
C THR A 34 27.64 -17.00 -21.21
N ASN A 35 28.26 -15.91 -20.78
CA ASN A 35 29.38 -15.87 -19.84
C ASN A 35 28.96 -15.18 -18.56
N VAL A 36 28.23 -15.89 -17.70
CA VAL A 36 27.75 -15.34 -16.43
C VAL A 36 28.94 -15.08 -15.50
N HIS A 37 29.08 -13.81 -15.07
CA HIS A 37 30.12 -13.39 -14.14
C HIS A 37 29.51 -12.53 -13.02
N PHE A 38 30.15 -12.57 -11.85
CA PHE A 38 29.75 -11.73 -10.72
C PHE A 38 30.10 -10.27 -10.98
N THR A 39 29.11 -9.38 -10.79
CA THR A 39 29.29 -7.95 -10.96
C THR A 39 28.34 -7.14 -10.09
N LEU A 40 28.73 -5.91 -9.79
CA LEU A 40 27.86 -4.88 -9.15
C LEU A 40 27.45 -3.80 -10.14
N ASP A 41 27.70 -3.97 -11.44
CA ASP A 41 27.40 -2.94 -12.43
C ASP A 41 25.90 -2.66 -12.55
N ASN A 42 25.04 -3.67 -12.36
CA ASN A 42 23.59 -3.47 -12.28
C ASN A 42 23.21 -2.42 -11.22
N TYR A 43 23.86 -2.45 -10.06
CA TYR A 43 23.61 -1.49 -8.98
C TYR A 43 24.21 -0.11 -9.29
N LYS A 44 25.34 -0.03 -10.02
CA LYS A 44 25.87 1.25 -10.51
C LYS A 44 24.93 1.92 -11.51
N VAL A 45 24.30 1.12 -12.40
CA VAL A 45 23.28 1.60 -13.33
C VAL A 45 22.08 2.16 -12.56
N LEU A 46 21.62 1.51 -11.49
CA LEU A 46 20.54 2.00 -10.64
C LEU A 46 20.83 3.35 -9.98
N MET A 47 22.11 3.68 -9.74
CA MET A 47 22.51 4.97 -9.18
C MET A 47 22.48 6.12 -10.21
N GLN A 48 22.21 5.85 -11.48
CA GLN A 48 22.08 6.90 -12.48
C GLN A 48 20.86 7.80 -12.18
N PRO A 49 20.93 9.10 -12.49
CA PRO A 49 19.88 10.07 -12.18
C PRO A 49 18.49 9.69 -12.69
N LEU A 50 18.43 8.97 -13.83
CA LEU A 50 17.18 8.50 -14.41
C LEU A 50 16.44 7.55 -13.45
N TYR A 51 17.12 6.52 -12.95
CA TYR A 51 16.52 5.51 -12.07
C TYR A 51 16.26 6.06 -10.67
N LEU A 52 17.15 6.90 -10.15
CA LEU A 52 16.92 7.59 -8.88
C LEU A 52 15.67 8.48 -8.93
N LYS A 53 15.39 9.13 -10.05
CA LYS A 53 14.15 9.90 -10.24
C LYS A 53 12.91 9.02 -10.21
N VAL A 54 12.95 7.83 -10.82
CA VAL A 54 11.86 6.85 -10.75
C VAL A 54 11.65 6.37 -9.32
N PHE A 55 12.75 6.06 -8.62
CA PHE A 55 12.73 5.63 -7.23
C PHE A 55 12.08 6.68 -6.31
N MET A 56 12.56 7.93 -6.38
CA MET A 56 12.02 9.02 -5.56
C MET A 56 10.54 9.33 -5.90
N ARG A 57 10.17 9.25 -7.17
CA ARG A 57 8.77 9.42 -7.59
C ARG A 57 7.88 8.34 -6.99
N SER A 58 8.31 7.07 -7.02
CA SER A 58 7.54 5.95 -6.47
C SER A 58 7.32 6.10 -4.98
N ILE A 59 8.37 6.43 -4.22
CA ILE A 59 8.27 6.68 -2.78
C ILE A 59 7.34 7.86 -2.50
N ASN A 60 7.50 8.96 -3.22
CA ASN A 60 6.69 10.17 -2.99
C ASN A 60 5.20 9.87 -3.24
N LEU A 61 4.83 9.25 -4.37
CA LEU A 61 3.44 8.91 -4.66
C LEU A 61 2.86 7.91 -3.64
N ALA A 62 3.65 6.92 -3.22
CA ALA A 62 3.25 5.98 -2.18
C ALA A 62 3.02 6.67 -0.83
N LEU A 63 3.93 7.55 -0.40
CA LEU A 63 3.79 8.33 0.85
C LEU A 63 2.57 9.23 0.80
N VAL A 64 2.42 10.03 -0.26
CA VAL A 64 1.27 10.94 -0.41
C VAL A 64 -0.04 10.16 -0.39
N SER A 65 -0.12 9.04 -1.12
CA SER A 65 -1.32 8.19 -1.12
C SER A 65 -1.60 7.59 0.27
N THR A 66 -0.56 7.16 0.99
CA THR A 66 -0.68 6.61 2.34
C THR A 66 -1.18 7.67 3.33
N VAL A 67 -0.64 8.89 3.25
CA VAL A 67 -1.10 10.02 4.10
C VAL A 67 -2.55 10.37 3.81
N ILE A 68 -2.95 10.43 2.54
CA ILE A 68 -4.36 10.68 2.17
C ILE A 68 -5.24 9.54 2.66
N CYS A 69 -4.83 8.28 2.51
CA CYS A 69 -5.56 7.14 3.05
C CYS A 69 -5.72 7.24 4.58
N LEU A 70 -4.71 7.72 5.30
CA LEU A 70 -4.80 7.92 6.76
C LEU A 70 -5.78 9.05 7.11
N ILE A 71 -5.67 10.19 6.44
CA ILE A 71 -6.54 11.37 6.71
C ILE A 71 -8.01 11.03 6.45
N VAL A 72 -8.31 10.30 5.37
CA VAL A 72 -9.67 9.91 5.01
C VAL A 72 -10.11 8.67 5.79
N GLY A 73 -9.22 7.69 5.92
CA GLY A 73 -9.52 6.38 6.49
C GLY A 73 -9.72 6.42 8.00
N TYR A 74 -9.00 7.26 8.73
CA TYR A 74 -9.13 7.34 10.18
C TYR A 74 -10.54 7.80 10.62
N PRO A 75 -11.11 8.92 10.10
CA PRO A 75 -12.49 9.28 10.40
C PRO A 75 -13.50 8.22 9.97
N MET A 76 -13.30 7.58 8.81
CA MET A 76 -14.17 6.48 8.37
C MET A 76 -14.13 5.30 9.35
N ALA A 77 -12.94 4.92 9.82
CA ALA A 77 -12.79 3.86 10.80
C ALA A 77 -13.47 4.20 12.14
N MET A 78 -13.41 5.47 12.59
CA MET A 78 -14.13 5.94 13.77
C MET A 78 -15.64 5.80 13.62
N ILE A 79 -16.19 6.23 12.48
CA ILE A 79 -17.63 6.11 12.19
C ILE A 79 -18.06 4.64 12.15
N LEU A 80 -17.27 3.79 11.51
CA LEU A 80 -17.54 2.35 11.43
C LEU A 80 -17.44 1.64 12.81
N ALA A 81 -16.57 2.12 13.69
CA ALA A 81 -16.39 1.57 15.03
C ALA A 81 -17.50 2.01 16.03
N ASP A 82 -18.25 3.03 15.70
CA ASP A 82 -19.36 3.49 16.54
C ASP A 82 -20.51 2.48 16.48
N LYS A 83 -20.81 1.86 17.64
CA LYS A 83 -21.87 0.85 17.77
C LYS A 83 -23.28 1.43 17.62
N GLU A 84 -23.47 2.72 17.77
CA GLU A 84 -24.77 3.37 17.54
C GLU A 84 -25.04 3.53 16.04
N ILE A 85 -24.01 3.85 15.26
CA ILE A 85 -24.08 3.99 13.81
C ILE A 85 -24.07 2.63 13.12
N ASN A 86 -23.20 1.71 13.58
CA ASN A 86 -22.98 0.40 12.94
C ASN A 86 -23.51 -0.75 13.84
N LYS A 87 -24.77 -0.68 14.24
CA LYS A 87 -25.42 -1.69 15.12
C LYS A 87 -25.35 -3.12 14.56
N THR A 88 -25.43 -3.28 13.25
CA THR A 88 -25.54 -4.58 12.57
C THR A 88 -24.23 -5.03 11.91
N GLY A 89 -23.17 -4.21 11.93
CA GLY A 89 -21.92 -4.49 11.19
C GLY A 89 -22.05 -4.38 9.65
N ILE A 90 -23.23 -4.08 9.13
CA ILE A 90 -23.51 -3.99 7.69
C ILE A 90 -22.67 -2.89 7.03
N ALA A 91 -22.43 -1.76 7.72
CA ALA A 91 -21.63 -0.67 7.17
C ALA A 91 -20.19 -1.11 6.86
N VAL A 92 -19.58 -1.93 7.71
CA VAL A 92 -18.26 -2.52 7.45
C VAL A 92 -18.30 -3.46 6.25
N LEU A 93 -19.33 -4.30 6.17
CA LEU A 93 -19.51 -5.22 5.06
C LEU A 93 -19.64 -4.46 3.74
N LEU A 94 -20.50 -3.44 3.67
CA LEU A 94 -20.68 -2.60 2.47
C LEU A 94 -19.39 -1.87 2.07
N PHE A 95 -18.56 -1.49 3.04
CA PHE A 95 -17.26 -0.88 2.80
C PHE A 95 -16.26 -1.87 2.19
N VAL A 96 -16.33 -3.15 2.58
CA VAL A 96 -15.43 -4.22 2.11
C VAL A 96 -15.89 -4.82 0.77
N VAL A 97 -17.19 -4.88 0.49
CA VAL A 97 -17.75 -5.48 -0.75
C VAL A 97 -17.04 -5.01 -2.04
N PRO A 98 -16.73 -3.72 -2.24
CA PRO A 98 -15.98 -3.29 -3.43
C PRO A 98 -14.61 -3.94 -3.59
N MET A 99 -13.97 -4.43 -2.51
CA MET A 99 -12.68 -5.13 -2.61
C MET A 99 -12.78 -6.48 -3.32
N TRP A 100 -13.96 -7.11 -3.32
CA TRP A 100 -14.20 -8.38 -4.02
C TRP A 100 -14.30 -8.21 -5.54
N MET A 101 -14.49 -6.98 -6.01
CA MET A 101 -14.43 -6.71 -7.44
C MET A 101 -12.99 -6.82 -7.95
N ASN A 102 -12.85 -7.26 -9.19
CA ASN A 102 -11.56 -7.33 -9.85
C ASN A 102 -10.85 -5.96 -9.84
N PHE A 103 -9.60 -5.95 -9.37
CA PHE A 103 -8.76 -4.76 -9.26
C PHE A 103 -8.60 -4.00 -10.58
N LEU A 104 -8.42 -4.73 -11.70
CA LEU A 104 -8.27 -4.13 -13.03
C LEU A 104 -9.56 -3.43 -13.46
N LEU A 105 -10.72 -4.09 -13.31
CA LEU A 105 -12.00 -3.49 -13.67
C LEU A 105 -12.28 -2.20 -12.90
N ARG A 106 -11.96 -2.17 -11.61
CA ARG A 106 -12.08 -0.96 -10.79
C ARG A 106 -11.19 0.17 -11.30
N THR A 107 -9.96 -0.16 -11.69
CA THR A 107 -9.02 0.84 -12.20
C THR A 107 -9.42 1.34 -13.59
N TYR A 108 -9.93 0.46 -14.48
CA TYR A 108 -10.49 0.84 -15.78
C TYR A 108 -11.72 1.75 -15.64
N SER A 109 -12.57 1.53 -14.63
CA SER A 109 -13.72 2.40 -14.39
C SER A 109 -13.29 3.85 -14.13
N TRP A 110 -12.16 4.06 -13.45
CA TRP A 110 -11.60 5.40 -13.25
C TRP A 110 -11.16 6.05 -14.58
N ILE A 111 -10.66 5.28 -15.55
CA ILE A 111 -10.34 5.82 -16.89
C ILE A 111 -11.61 6.33 -17.56
N ALA A 112 -12.71 5.58 -17.49
CA ALA A 112 -13.99 6.01 -18.04
C ALA A 112 -14.56 7.24 -17.34
N ILE A 113 -14.37 7.39 -16.02
CA ILE A 113 -14.86 8.52 -15.24
C ILE A 113 -14.02 9.78 -15.48
N LEU A 114 -12.68 9.65 -15.45
CA LEU A 114 -11.73 10.77 -15.50
C LEU A 114 -11.35 11.17 -16.94
N GLY A 115 -11.70 10.38 -17.93
CA GLY A 115 -11.35 10.60 -19.33
C GLY A 115 -11.81 11.96 -19.87
N LYS A 116 -11.21 12.40 -20.98
CA LYS A 116 -11.54 13.69 -21.62
C LYS A 116 -13.02 13.81 -22.02
N ASN A 117 -13.66 12.69 -22.38
CA ASN A 117 -15.08 12.55 -22.64
C ASN A 117 -15.77 11.68 -21.58
N GLY A 118 -15.18 11.59 -20.39
CA GLY A 118 -15.71 10.81 -19.27
C GLY A 118 -16.83 11.54 -18.53
N PHE A 119 -17.40 10.84 -17.56
CA PHE A 119 -18.56 11.31 -16.81
C PHE A 119 -18.34 12.69 -16.19
N ILE A 120 -17.20 12.93 -15.54
CA ILE A 120 -16.92 14.21 -14.87
C ILE A 120 -16.84 15.35 -15.88
N ASN A 121 -16.10 15.18 -16.98
CA ASN A 121 -15.96 16.21 -18.00
C ASN A 121 -17.26 16.49 -18.76
N THR A 122 -18.10 15.48 -18.95
CA THR A 122 -19.43 15.66 -19.53
C THR A 122 -20.31 16.47 -18.59
N LEU A 123 -20.26 16.19 -17.27
CA LEU A 123 -21.00 16.96 -16.28
C LEU A 123 -20.54 18.42 -16.25
N LEU A 124 -19.22 18.67 -16.27
CA LEU A 124 -18.64 20.02 -16.29
C LEU A 124 -19.11 20.81 -17.54
N GLN A 125 -19.11 20.15 -18.71
CA GLN A 125 -19.59 20.78 -19.94
C GLN A 125 -21.09 21.17 -19.87
N ASN A 126 -21.92 20.30 -19.29
CA ASN A 126 -23.34 20.58 -19.10
C ASN A 126 -23.59 21.77 -18.14
N LEU A 127 -22.62 22.03 -17.25
CA LEU A 127 -22.62 23.18 -16.34
C LEU A 127 -21.96 24.42 -16.94
N GLY A 128 -21.54 24.39 -18.24
CA GLY A 128 -20.86 25.51 -18.90
C GLY A 128 -19.39 25.67 -18.49
N LEU A 129 -18.78 24.69 -17.82
CA LEU A 129 -17.40 24.74 -17.36
C LEU A 129 -16.43 24.07 -18.36
N PRO A 130 -15.17 24.50 -18.44
CA PRO A 130 -14.19 23.90 -19.34
C PRO A 130 -13.84 22.47 -18.91
N LYS A 131 -13.44 21.63 -19.91
CA LYS A 131 -12.90 20.28 -19.63
C LYS A 131 -11.61 20.36 -18.85
N LEU A 132 -11.45 19.48 -17.89
CA LEU A 132 -10.25 19.32 -17.08
C LEU A 132 -9.43 18.11 -17.53
N ASN A 133 -8.11 18.23 -17.47
CA ASN A 133 -7.19 17.10 -17.70
C ASN A 133 -7.03 16.30 -16.41
N LEU A 134 -8.02 15.45 -16.11
CA LEU A 134 -8.07 14.67 -14.88
C LEU A 134 -7.32 13.34 -14.97
N LEU A 135 -7.01 12.87 -16.20
CA LEU A 135 -6.36 11.58 -16.45
C LEU A 135 -4.89 11.80 -16.90
N TYR A 136 -4.07 10.77 -16.76
CA TYR A 136 -2.66 10.73 -17.17
C TYR A 136 -1.78 11.75 -16.44
N ASN A 137 -2.03 11.92 -15.15
CA ASN A 137 -1.24 12.77 -14.27
C ASN A 137 -1.02 12.11 -12.90
N SER A 138 -0.16 12.70 -12.07
CA SER A 138 0.14 12.18 -10.72
C SER A 138 -1.09 12.15 -9.81
N GLY A 139 -2.00 13.11 -9.98
CA GLY A 139 -3.25 13.17 -9.21
C GLY A 139 -4.15 11.96 -9.49
N ALA A 140 -4.28 11.55 -10.76
CA ALA A 140 -5.03 10.35 -11.14
C ALA A 140 -4.42 9.08 -10.55
N ILE A 141 -3.08 8.98 -10.52
CA ILE A 141 -2.37 7.84 -9.91
C ILE A 141 -2.64 7.80 -8.40
N ILE A 142 -2.51 8.94 -7.70
CA ILE A 142 -2.79 9.05 -6.26
C ILE A 142 -4.24 8.67 -5.97
N LEU A 143 -5.20 9.18 -6.73
CA LEU A 143 -6.62 8.86 -6.59
C LEU A 143 -6.85 7.35 -6.76
N GLY A 144 -6.25 6.74 -7.79
CA GLY A 144 -6.33 5.30 -8.00
C GLY A 144 -5.71 4.48 -6.87
N MET A 145 -4.55 4.91 -6.34
CA MET A 145 -3.91 4.29 -5.17
C MET A 145 -4.80 4.41 -3.93
N VAL A 146 -5.29 5.63 -3.62
CA VAL A 146 -6.16 5.87 -2.47
C VAL A 146 -7.42 5.02 -2.57
N TYR A 147 -8.12 5.04 -3.70
CA TYR A 147 -9.34 4.26 -3.88
C TYR A 147 -9.12 2.75 -3.67
N ASN A 148 -8.04 2.22 -4.23
CA ASN A 148 -7.78 0.78 -4.13
C ASN A 148 -7.25 0.36 -2.76
N PHE A 149 -6.48 1.22 -2.07
CA PHE A 149 -5.79 0.87 -0.82
C PHE A 149 -6.47 1.42 0.44
N LEU A 150 -7.45 2.32 0.33
CA LEU A 150 -8.18 2.88 1.47
C LEU A 150 -8.74 1.82 2.43
N PRO A 151 -9.33 0.71 1.98
CA PRO A 151 -9.82 -0.32 2.89
C PRO A 151 -8.73 -0.96 3.75
N PHE A 152 -7.51 -1.08 3.24
CA PHE A 152 -6.36 -1.60 3.99
C PHE A 152 -5.88 -0.63 5.09
N MET A 153 -6.23 0.65 5.01
CA MET A 153 -6.03 1.61 6.09
C MET A 153 -7.16 1.55 7.12
N VAL A 154 -8.39 1.51 6.63
CA VAL A 154 -9.60 1.59 7.48
C VAL A 154 -9.75 0.37 8.37
N LEU A 155 -9.59 -0.84 7.82
CA LEU A 155 -9.89 -2.08 8.55
C LEU A 155 -9.01 -2.33 9.80
N PRO A 156 -7.68 -2.15 9.77
CA PRO A 156 -6.87 -2.29 10.98
C PRO A 156 -7.22 -1.26 12.05
N ILE A 157 -7.44 0.01 11.64
CA ILE A 157 -7.83 1.08 12.58
C ILE A 157 -9.20 0.77 13.18
N TYR A 158 -10.18 0.40 12.36
CA TYR A 158 -11.49 -0.05 12.80
C TYR A 158 -11.41 -1.20 13.82
N THR A 159 -10.58 -2.21 13.53
CA THR A 159 -10.42 -3.38 14.39
C THR A 159 -9.95 -3.02 15.79
N VAL A 160 -9.02 -2.06 15.90
CA VAL A 160 -8.54 -1.58 17.20
C VAL A 160 -9.60 -0.72 17.89
N LEU A 161 -10.20 0.23 17.16
CA LEU A 161 -11.21 1.13 17.72
C LEU A 161 -12.47 0.39 18.19
N SER A 162 -12.92 -0.62 17.45
CA SER A 162 -14.12 -1.41 17.80
C SER A 162 -13.95 -2.26 19.07
N LYS A 163 -12.70 -2.61 19.41
CA LYS A 163 -12.33 -3.36 20.62
C LYS A 163 -11.97 -2.46 21.80
N MET A 164 -11.91 -1.15 21.61
CA MET A 164 -11.56 -0.20 22.66
C MET A 164 -12.63 -0.19 23.77
N ASP A 165 -12.17 -0.21 25.02
CA ASP A 165 -13.07 -0.12 26.16
C ASP A 165 -13.65 1.29 26.27
N LYS A 166 -14.99 1.39 26.20
CA LYS A 166 -15.72 2.65 26.32
C LYS A 166 -15.57 3.30 27.69
N SER A 167 -15.32 2.53 28.74
CA SER A 167 -15.10 3.04 30.09
C SER A 167 -13.94 4.04 30.18
N LEU A 168 -12.90 3.89 29.33
CA LEU A 168 -11.79 4.83 29.25
C LEU A 168 -12.22 6.20 28.73
N ILE A 169 -13.16 6.22 27.78
CA ILE A 169 -13.73 7.44 27.20
C ILE A 169 -14.65 8.11 28.22
N GLU A 170 -15.49 7.32 28.89
CA GLU A 170 -16.40 7.77 29.93
C GLU A 170 -15.64 8.36 31.12
N ALA A 171 -14.64 7.66 31.66
CA ALA A 171 -13.79 8.16 32.72
C ALA A 171 -13.06 9.47 32.37
N ALA A 172 -12.57 9.59 31.15
CA ALA A 172 -11.96 10.83 30.69
C ALA A 172 -12.98 12.00 30.59
N SER A 173 -14.22 11.69 30.21
CA SER A 173 -15.33 12.64 30.17
C SER A 173 -15.73 13.11 31.57
N ASP A 174 -15.81 12.18 32.55
CA ASP A 174 -16.13 12.46 33.96
C ASP A 174 -15.06 13.35 34.61
N LEU A 175 -13.81 13.24 34.16
CA LEU A 175 -12.72 14.12 34.55
C LEU A 175 -12.76 15.49 33.85
N GLY A 176 -13.84 15.81 33.10
CA GLY A 176 -14.05 17.09 32.44
C GLY A 176 -13.29 17.27 31.12
N ALA A 177 -12.73 16.19 30.55
CA ALA A 177 -12.04 16.29 29.26
C ALA A 177 -13.03 16.53 28.11
N ASN A 178 -12.75 17.52 27.25
CA ASN A 178 -13.53 17.74 26.05
C ASN A 178 -13.20 16.70 24.96
N LYS A 179 -14.06 16.57 23.93
CA LYS A 179 -13.93 15.60 22.83
C LYS A 179 -12.56 15.61 22.16
N VAL A 180 -11.94 16.77 21.97
CA VAL A 180 -10.61 16.93 21.35
C VAL A 180 -9.52 16.38 22.26
N THR A 181 -9.63 16.61 23.56
CA THR A 181 -8.70 16.08 24.57
C THR A 181 -8.80 14.57 24.66
N ILE A 182 -10.02 14.01 24.71
CA ILE A 182 -10.28 12.57 24.69
C ILE A 182 -9.68 11.96 23.43
N PHE A 183 -9.94 12.54 22.27
CA PHE A 183 -9.35 12.07 21.03
C PHE A 183 -7.82 12.02 21.07
N LYS A 184 -7.17 13.15 21.43
CA LYS A 184 -5.71 13.27 21.43
C LYS A 184 -5.00 12.44 22.49
N LYS A 185 -5.60 12.32 23.69
CA LYS A 185 -4.95 11.69 24.84
C LYS A 185 -5.37 10.23 25.10
N VAL A 186 -6.51 9.81 24.57
CA VAL A 186 -7.06 8.45 24.80
C VAL A 186 -7.20 7.71 23.47
N ILE A 187 -8.07 8.18 22.58
CA ILE A 187 -8.44 7.42 21.37
C ILE A 187 -7.24 7.25 20.42
N PHE A 188 -6.60 8.34 20.04
CA PHE A 188 -5.50 8.30 19.08
C PHE A 188 -4.30 7.49 19.56
N PRO A 189 -3.77 7.67 20.79
CA PRO A 189 -2.67 6.85 21.30
C PRO A 189 -2.99 5.36 21.41
N LEU A 190 -4.22 5.00 21.80
CA LEU A 190 -4.65 3.61 21.87
C LEU A 190 -4.90 2.99 20.50
N SER A 191 -5.20 3.80 19.47
CA SER A 191 -5.39 3.33 18.11
C SER A 191 -4.10 3.25 17.27
N LEU A 192 -2.96 3.71 17.79
CA LEU A 192 -1.67 3.71 17.09
C LEU A 192 -1.29 2.36 16.49
N PRO A 193 -1.45 1.19 17.17
CA PRO A 193 -1.16 -0.10 16.55
C PRO A 193 -1.96 -0.34 15.27
N GLY A 194 -3.25 0.03 15.26
CA GLY A 194 -4.09 -0.06 14.06
C GLY A 194 -3.65 0.90 12.96
N VAL A 195 -3.22 2.11 13.32
CA VAL A 195 -2.69 3.11 12.38
C VAL A 195 -1.39 2.60 11.73
N MET A 196 -0.46 2.07 12.52
CA MET A 196 0.81 1.55 12.00
C MET A 196 0.60 0.35 11.08
N SER A 197 -0.28 -0.58 11.47
CA SER A 197 -0.68 -1.69 10.61
C SER A 197 -1.31 -1.21 9.30
N GLY A 198 -2.21 -0.22 9.37
CA GLY A 198 -2.84 0.39 8.19
C GLY A 198 -1.82 1.07 7.26
N ILE A 199 -0.90 1.86 7.81
CA ILE A 199 0.19 2.49 7.03
C ILE A 199 1.01 1.42 6.32
N THR A 200 1.40 0.36 7.01
CA THR A 200 2.17 -0.75 6.42
C THR A 200 1.41 -1.41 5.28
N MET A 201 0.13 -1.74 5.50
CA MET A 201 -0.72 -2.41 4.51
C MET A 201 -1.03 -1.55 3.28
N VAL A 202 -0.93 -0.23 3.37
CA VAL A 202 -1.11 0.70 2.23
C VAL A 202 0.20 1.00 1.55
N PHE A 203 1.25 1.33 2.29
CA PHE A 203 2.52 1.79 1.75
C PHE A 203 3.24 0.72 0.91
N MET A 204 3.28 -0.54 1.39
CA MET A 204 3.96 -1.62 0.69
C MET A 204 3.40 -1.87 -0.73
N PRO A 205 2.10 -2.10 -0.93
CA PRO A 205 1.55 -2.27 -2.27
C PRO A 205 1.58 -0.97 -3.09
N ALA A 206 1.53 0.21 -2.45
CA ALA A 206 1.63 1.48 -3.16
C ALA A 206 3.00 1.71 -3.81
N VAL A 207 4.10 1.31 -3.14
CA VAL A 207 5.46 1.39 -3.70
C VAL A 207 5.65 0.42 -4.86
N SER A 208 5.09 -0.79 -4.76
CA SER A 208 5.30 -1.88 -5.73
C SER A 208 4.27 -1.90 -6.87
N THR A 209 3.22 -1.07 -6.82
CA THR A 209 2.18 -1.06 -7.86
C THR A 209 2.73 -0.63 -9.22
N PHE A 210 2.30 -1.31 -10.27
CA PHE A 210 2.61 -0.97 -11.67
C PHE A 210 1.34 -0.77 -12.51
N VAL A 211 0.24 -1.42 -12.14
CA VAL A 211 -1.00 -1.38 -12.90
C VAL A 211 -1.66 0.00 -12.83
N ILE A 212 -1.74 0.58 -11.62
CA ILE A 212 -2.37 1.89 -11.43
C ILE A 212 -1.63 2.98 -12.20
N SER A 213 -0.30 3.00 -12.09
CA SER A 213 0.52 3.98 -12.80
C SER A 213 0.50 3.79 -14.31
N ARG A 214 0.44 2.55 -14.80
CA ARG A 214 0.29 2.25 -16.23
C ARG A 214 -1.04 2.77 -16.77
N LEU A 215 -2.15 2.47 -16.08
CA LEU A 215 -3.49 2.79 -16.55
C LEU A 215 -3.84 4.26 -16.34
N LEU A 216 -3.66 4.81 -15.14
CA LEU A 216 -4.05 6.17 -14.81
C LEU A 216 -2.97 7.20 -15.09
N GLY A 217 -1.70 6.78 -15.17
CA GLY A 217 -0.57 7.61 -15.56
C GLY A 217 -0.30 7.63 -17.07
N GLY A 218 -0.98 6.78 -17.87
CA GLY A 218 -0.89 6.76 -19.33
C GLY A 218 0.51 6.45 -19.87
N GLY A 219 1.33 5.70 -19.15
CA GLY A 219 2.72 5.38 -19.53
C GLY A 219 3.72 6.51 -19.32
N GLN A 220 3.28 7.74 -18.99
CA GLN A 220 4.18 8.88 -18.76
C GLN A 220 4.84 8.85 -17.35
N TYR A 221 4.27 8.08 -16.44
CA TYR A 221 4.69 7.97 -15.05
C TYR A 221 5.20 6.55 -14.77
N THR A 222 6.46 6.31 -15.12
CA THR A 222 7.13 5.06 -14.72
C THR A 222 7.41 5.07 -13.22
N LEU A 223 6.96 4.03 -12.53
CA LEU A 223 7.26 3.74 -11.13
C LEU A 223 8.16 2.50 -11.03
N LEU A 224 8.66 2.21 -9.82
CA LEU A 224 9.53 1.05 -9.59
C LEU A 224 8.91 -0.27 -10.07
N GLY A 225 7.64 -0.50 -9.75
CA GLY A 225 6.93 -1.70 -10.22
C GLY A 225 6.85 -1.80 -11.74
N ASN A 226 6.64 -0.68 -12.46
CA ASN A 226 6.67 -0.67 -13.93
C ASN A 226 8.07 -0.98 -14.47
N LEU A 227 9.11 -0.47 -13.81
CA LEU A 227 10.48 -0.70 -14.24
C LEU A 227 10.84 -2.18 -14.09
N VAL A 228 10.48 -2.81 -12.95
CA VAL A 228 10.65 -4.25 -12.73
C VAL A 228 9.90 -5.05 -13.81
N GLU A 229 8.62 -4.75 -14.03
CA GLU A 229 7.80 -5.42 -15.04
C GLU A 229 8.42 -5.27 -16.44
N GLN A 230 8.88 -4.09 -16.80
CA GLN A 230 9.50 -3.82 -18.09
C GLN A 230 10.77 -4.64 -18.29
N GLN A 231 11.64 -4.74 -17.26
CA GLN A 231 12.88 -5.51 -17.38
C GLN A 231 12.61 -7.01 -17.57
N PHE A 232 11.71 -7.59 -16.79
CA PHE A 232 11.41 -9.02 -16.90
C PHE A 232 10.58 -9.40 -18.13
N LEU A 233 9.55 -8.61 -18.49
CA LEU A 233 8.57 -9.01 -19.49
C LEU A 233 8.79 -8.40 -20.88
N VAL A 234 9.51 -7.27 -20.97
CA VAL A 234 9.68 -6.55 -22.25
C VAL A 234 11.11 -6.63 -22.75
N THR A 235 12.08 -6.26 -21.93
CA THR A 235 13.50 -6.27 -22.31
C THR A 235 14.15 -7.63 -22.15
N GLY A 236 13.61 -8.51 -21.29
CA GLY A 236 14.21 -9.81 -20.95
C GLY A 236 15.49 -9.70 -20.13
N ASP A 237 15.81 -8.53 -19.58
CA ASP A 237 16.99 -8.33 -18.74
C ASP A 237 16.71 -8.78 -17.30
N TRP A 238 16.91 -10.06 -17.05
CA TRP A 238 16.70 -10.69 -15.74
C TRP A 238 17.69 -10.19 -14.69
N HIS A 239 18.91 -9.84 -15.08
CA HIS A 239 19.95 -9.39 -14.18
C HIS A 239 19.62 -8.01 -13.61
N PHE A 240 19.32 -7.06 -14.50
CA PHE A 240 18.96 -5.71 -14.08
C PHE A 240 17.58 -5.68 -13.38
N GLY A 241 16.58 -6.41 -13.89
CA GLY A 241 15.27 -6.54 -13.26
C GLY A 241 15.36 -7.09 -11.83
N SER A 242 16.22 -8.08 -11.61
CA SER A 242 16.47 -8.66 -10.27
C SER A 242 17.14 -7.66 -9.33
N SER A 243 18.11 -6.85 -9.81
CA SER A 243 18.76 -5.85 -8.97
C SER A 243 17.78 -4.76 -8.52
N ILE A 244 16.86 -4.31 -9.38
CA ILE A 244 15.77 -3.38 -9.01
C ILE A 244 14.86 -4.03 -7.96
N SER A 245 14.50 -5.30 -8.15
CA SER A 245 13.63 -6.04 -7.23
C SER A 245 14.26 -6.20 -5.86
N ILE A 246 15.56 -6.46 -5.76
CA ILE A 246 16.29 -6.52 -4.47
C ILE A 246 16.28 -5.16 -3.78
N VAL A 247 16.57 -4.07 -4.49
CA VAL A 247 16.52 -2.72 -3.91
C VAL A 247 15.11 -2.38 -3.41
N MET A 248 14.08 -2.72 -4.19
CA MET A 248 12.67 -2.53 -3.79
C MET A 248 12.33 -3.38 -2.55
N MET A 249 12.77 -4.64 -2.50
CA MET A 249 12.59 -5.52 -1.35
C MET A 249 13.26 -4.95 -0.08
N ILE A 250 14.50 -4.47 -0.18
CA ILE A 250 15.22 -3.84 0.93
C ILE A 250 14.47 -2.61 1.43
N LEU A 251 13.97 -1.76 0.53
CA LEU A 251 13.17 -0.58 0.89
C LEU A 251 11.92 -0.98 1.67
N ILE A 252 11.18 -1.99 1.19
CA ILE A 252 9.98 -2.50 1.86
C ILE A 252 10.32 -3.06 3.25
N LEU A 253 11.41 -3.85 3.37
CA LEU A 253 11.85 -4.41 4.64
C LEU A 253 12.27 -3.31 5.63
N ILE A 254 13.01 -2.29 5.18
CA ILE A 254 13.39 -1.16 6.02
C ILE A 254 12.13 -0.42 6.51
N SER A 255 11.18 -0.15 5.62
CA SER A 255 9.93 0.51 6.00
C SER A 255 9.14 -0.31 7.03
N MET A 256 9.09 -1.63 6.86
CA MET A 256 8.47 -2.55 7.80
C MET A 256 9.18 -2.54 9.17
N LEU A 257 10.51 -2.59 9.19
CA LEU A 257 11.28 -2.54 10.43
C LEU A 257 11.08 -1.21 11.19
N ILE A 258 11.01 -0.10 10.48
CA ILE A 258 10.71 1.20 11.09
C ILE A 258 9.32 1.17 11.72
N MET A 259 8.31 0.68 11.00
CA MET A 259 6.93 0.63 11.47
C MET A 259 6.74 -0.32 12.66
N THR A 260 7.34 -1.51 12.63
CA THR A 260 7.26 -2.48 13.75
C THR A 260 7.95 -1.98 15.01
N LYS A 261 9.00 -1.16 14.90
CA LYS A 261 9.64 -0.55 16.08
C LYS A 261 8.71 0.41 16.81
N PHE A 262 7.88 1.15 16.09
CA PHE A 262 6.85 2.01 16.68
C PHE A 262 5.65 1.22 17.25
N ASP A 263 5.38 0.02 16.73
CA ASP A 263 4.33 -0.89 17.23
C ASP A 263 4.76 -1.63 18.52
N GLY A 264 6.03 -2.02 18.62
CA GLY A 264 6.59 -2.83 19.70
C GLY A 264 6.78 -2.11 21.04
N GLU A 265 6.93 -0.79 21.07
CA GLU A 265 7.12 -0.04 22.31
C GLU A 265 5.84 0.08 23.17
N LYS A 266 4.65 -0.21 22.62
CA LYS A 266 3.36 -0.09 23.34
C LYS A 266 2.53 -1.38 23.40
N ALA A 267 2.88 -2.41 22.65
CA ALA A 267 2.27 -3.74 22.74
C ALA A 267 3.04 -4.64 23.71
N GLY A 268 3.15 -4.23 24.95
CA GLY A 268 3.59 -5.13 26.02
C GLY A 268 2.60 -6.28 26.14
N GLY A 269 2.91 -7.47 25.55
CA GLY A 269 2.32 -8.72 25.95
C GLY A 269 1.32 -9.40 25.01
N GLY A 270 1.40 -9.19 23.72
CA GLY A 270 0.57 -9.96 22.78
C GLY A 270 1.41 -10.52 21.64
N GLY A 271 2.22 -11.53 21.94
CA GLY A 271 2.93 -12.27 20.90
C GLY A 271 1.96 -12.94 19.93
N LEU A 272 2.17 -12.73 18.64
CA LEU A 272 1.59 -13.53 17.58
C LEU A 272 2.18 -14.95 17.64
N TRP A 273 1.58 -15.84 18.46
CA TRP A 273 1.73 -17.30 18.38
C TRP A 273 0.39 -17.96 18.73
#